data_929063978a69cd2488187c22257e7cb4
#
_entry.id   929063978a69cd2488187c22257e7cb4
#
_cell.length_a   1.000
_cell.length_b   1.000
_cell.length_c   1.000
_cell.angle_alpha   90.00
_cell.angle_beta   90.00
_cell.angle_gamma   90.00
#
_symmetry.space_group_name_H-M   'P 1'
#
loop_
_entity.id
_entity.type
_entity.pdbx_description
1 polymer ?
#
loop_
_entity_poly.entity_id
_entity_poly.type
_entity_poly.pdbx_seq_one_letter_code
_entity_poly.pdbx_strand_id
1 'polypeptide(L)'
;MKKRTKEIKQQARKALQGHCGIVIMGLIIVYGLNFIGTSLSGKLFSGTSTLDFVLSEVFMLVVSLLVGIVSAGFGYMLLNISRGRSFSIGDLAYFFKNQPDRVIVAGFVMALIQVITALPYFYISIQYTPKIASLAAAETMTAAMMDEAVNMLGTLLGLLALSVVLNFVFTIPLSMTYYLMADDPDLGGIQGLKESVKLMKGNIWRYLKLNLSFVPLIFLSAFTLYIALLWILPYMEMSMVTFYRDLKGELDHRLPGNDFYGGYENENNYGYDNDRDNDYNAEA
;
A
#
# COMPACT_ATOMS: atom_id res chain seq x y z
N MET A 1 -7.63 -18.67 16.42
CA MET A 1 -6.39 -19.41 15.95
C MET A 1 -5.81 -18.66 14.76
N LYS A 2 -4.51 -18.30 14.77
CA LYS A 2 -3.90 -17.50 13.68
C LYS A 2 -3.90 -18.26 12.36
N LYS A 3 -4.42 -17.63 11.29
CA LYS A 3 -4.54 -18.24 9.94
C LYS A 3 -3.18 -18.45 9.28
N ARG A 4 -3.05 -19.50 8.46
CA ARG A 4 -1.86 -19.74 7.63
C ARG A 4 -1.86 -18.79 6.42
N THR A 5 -0.69 -18.51 5.86
CA THR A 5 -0.52 -17.67 4.65
C THR A 5 -1.46 -18.09 3.52
N LYS A 6 -1.63 -19.42 3.29
CA LYS A 6 -2.53 -19.94 2.25
C LYS A 6 -4.00 -19.56 2.50
N GLU A 7 -4.46 -19.63 3.75
CA GLU A 7 -5.83 -19.28 4.12
C GLU A 7 -6.10 -17.78 3.98
N ILE A 8 -5.13 -16.93 4.40
CA ILE A 8 -5.19 -15.48 4.21
C ILE A 8 -5.32 -15.13 2.73
N LYS A 9 -4.47 -15.71 1.88
CA LYS A 9 -4.50 -15.51 0.42
C LYS A 9 -5.81 -16.00 -0.20
N GLN A 10 -6.35 -17.12 0.27
CA GLN A 10 -7.63 -17.64 -0.22
C GLN A 10 -8.80 -16.71 0.13
N GLN A 11 -8.84 -16.18 1.35
CA GLN A 11 -9.86 -15.21 1.76
C GLN A 11 -9.73 -13.88 1.03
N ALA A 12 -8.51 -13.38 0.87
CA ALA A 12 -8.23 -12.18 0.09
C ALA A 12 -8.72 -12.32 -1.37
N ARG A 13 -8.47 -13.48 -1.98
CA ARG A 13 -8.96 -13.76 -3.34
C ARG A 13 -10.49 -13.74 -3.42
N LYS A 14 -11.18 -14.34 -2.44
CA LYS A 14 -12.64 -14.32 -2.37
C LYS A 14 -13.17 -12.89 -2.22
N ALA A 15 -12.59 -12.10 -1.31
CA ALA A 15 -12.99 -10.71 -1.10
C ALA A 15 -12.76 -9.82 -2.34
N LEU A 16 -11.78 -10.15 -3.17
CA LEU A 16 -11.47 -9.42 -4.39
C LEU A 16 -12.38 -9.79 -5.57
N GLN A 17 -13.07 -10.94 -5.53
CA GLN A 17 -13.98 -11.37 -6.59
C GLN A 17 -15.10 -10.35 -6.79
N GLY A 18 -15.30 -9.92 -8.04
CA GLY A 18 -16.28 -8.87 -8.38
C GLY A 18 -15.81 -7.43 -8.12
N HIS A 19 -14.73 -7.22 -7.34
CA HIS A 19 -14.29 -5.88 -6.91
C HIS A 19 -12.90 -5.48 -7.44
N CYS A 20 -12.29 -6.32 -8.29
CA CYS A 20 -10.93 -6.12 -8.77
C CYS A 20 -10.76 -4.76 -9.50
N GLY A 21 -11.74 -4.36 -10.30
CA GLY A 21 -11.68 -3.13 -11.09
C GLY A 21 -11.58 -1.86 -10.25
N ILE A 22 -12.37 -1.75 -9.17
CA ILE A 22 -12.31 -0.58 -8.29
C ILE A 22 -11.00 -0.55 -7.48
N VAL A 23 -10.47 -1.71 -7.10
CA VAL A 23 -9.18 -1.80 -6.41
C VAL A 23 -8.04 -1.40 -7.35
N ILE A 24 -8.07 -1.85 -8.62
CA ILE A 24 -7.10 -1.39 -9.65
C ILE A 24 -7.18 0.12 -9.83
N MET A 25 -8.38 0.68 -9.91
CA MET A 25 -8.57 2.13 -10.05
C MET A 25 -7.97 2.90 -8.86
N GLY A 26 -8.19 2.43 -7.63
CA GLY A 26 -7.58 2.99 -6.43
C GLY A 26 -6.05 2.94 -6.46
N LEU A 27 -5.47 1.82 -6.90
CA LEU A 27 -4.02 1.67 -7.08
C LEU A 27 -3.47 2.64 -8.14
N ILE A 28 -4.16 2.77 -9.28
CA ILE A 28 -3.75 3.71 -10.33
C ILE A 28 -3.72 5.15 -9.79
N ILE A 29 -4.70 5.53 -8.98
CA ILE A 29 -4.72 6.86 -8.35
C ILE A 29 -3.52 7.03 -7.41
N VAL A 30 -3.29 6.09 -6.48
CA VAL A 30 -2.20 6.19 -5.50
C VAL A 30 -0.82 6.19 -6.19
N TYR A 31 -0.56 5.24 -7.10
CA TYR A 31 0.72 5.17 -7.82
C TYR A 31 0.86 6.30 -8.84
N GLY A 32 -0.23 6.75 -9.47
CA GLY A 32 -0.25 7.87 -10.37
C GLY A 32 0.14 9.19 -9.68
N LEU A 33 -0.38 9.44 -8.48
CA LEU A 33 0.02 10.61 -7.68
C LEU A 33 1.51 10.56 -7.31
N ASN A 34 2.04 9.40 -6.92
CA ASN A 34 3.47 9.22 -6.68
C ASN A 34 4.30 9.49 -7.94
N PHE A 35 3.88 8.95 -9.08
CA PHE A 35 4.56 9.15 -10.37
C PHE A 35 4.58 10.62 -10.78
N ILE A 36 3.45 11.33 -10.64
CA ILE A 36 3.36 12.77 -10.92
C ILE A 36 4.31 13.54 -10.00
N GLY A 37 4.30 13.24 -8.69
CA GLY A 37 5.18 13.88 -7.72
C GLY A 37 6.66 13.70 -8.06
N THR A 38 7.07 12.46 -8.35
CA THR A 38 8.46 12.14 -8.74
C THR A 38 8.85 12.83 -10.05
N SER A 39 7.98 12.81 -11.05
CA SER A 39 8.23 13.46 -12.34
C SER A 39 8.35 14.97 -12.22
N LEU A 40 7.52 15.58 -11.37
CA LEU A 40 7.55 17.01 -11.11
C LEU A 40 8.82 17.41 -10.33
N SER A 41 9.19 16.64 -9.31
CA SER A 41 10.43 16.83 -8.56
C SER A 41 11.64 16.82 -9.48
N GLY A 42 11.76 15.82 -10.37
CA GLY A 42 12.88 15.71 -11.32
C GLY A 42 12.94 16.84 -12.34
N LYS A 43 11.80 17.49 -12.66
CA LYS A 43 11.78 18.67 -13.56
C LYS A 43 12.10 19.97 -12.82
N LEU A 44 11.63 20.14 -11.59
CA LEU A 44 11.82 21.35 -10.79
C LEU A 44 13.25 21.45 -10.22
N PHE A 45 13.82 20.31 -9.84
CA PHE A 45 15.12 20.20 -9.16
C PHE A 45 16.09 19.34 -9.99
N SER A 46 16.30 19.73 -11.26
CA SER A 46 17.17 19.01 -12.21
C SER A 46 18.65 19.38 -12.08
N GLY A 47 19.01 20.31 -11.19
CA GLY A 47 20.37 20.71 -10.94
C GLY A 47 21.20 19.63 -10.22
N THR A 48 22.52 19.77 -10.30
CA THR A 48 23.48 18.86 -9.65
C THR A 48 23.97 19.42 -8.29
N SER A 49 23.39 20.54 -7.83
CA SER A 49 23.80 21.16 -6.59
C SER A 49 23.23 20.44 -5.37
N THR A 50 23.94 20.52 -4.25
CA THR A 50 23.43 20.00 -2.96
C THR A 50 22.10 20.67 -2.57
N LEU A 51 21.91 21.94 -2.96
CA LEU A 51 20.66 22.66 -2.69
C LEU A 51 19.49 22.06 -3.48
N ASP A 52 19.67 21.77 -4.78
CA ASP A 52 18.63 21.11 -5.60
C ASP A 52 18.23 19.76 -5.01
N PHE A 53 19.22 19.00 -4.55
CA PHE A 53 18.97 17.73 -3.89
C PHE A 53 18.13 17.88 -2.62
N VAL A 54 18.52 18.81 -1.72
CA VAL A 54 17.76 19.05 -0.47
C VAL A 54 16.33 19.53 -0.78
N LEU A 55 16.17 20.44 -1.74
CA LEU A 55 14.84 20.95 -2.14
C LEU A 55 13.97 19.83 -2.73
N SER A 56 14.55 18.94 -3.53
CA SER A 56 13.87 17.77 -4.06
C SER A 56 13.34 16.84 -2.96
N GLU A 57 14.16 16.58 -1.92
CA GLU A 57 13.76 15.73 -0.80
C GLU A 57 12.66 16.38 0.05
N VAL A 58 12.75 17.68 0.31
CA VAL A 58 11.69 18.43 1.02
C VAL A 58 10.38 18.42 0.23
N PHE A 59 10.45 18.61 -1.10
CA PHE A 59 9.29 18.51 -1.97
C PHE A 59 8.68 17.11 -1.94
N MET A 60 9.49 16.07 -2.05
CA MET A 60 9.04 14.67 -1.99
C MET A 60 8.45 14.31 -0.62
N LEU A 61 8.94 14.90 0.48
CA LEU A 61 8.32 14.75 1.79
C LEU A 61 6.88 15.29 1.79
N VAL A 62 6.65 16.48 1.24
CA VAL A 62 5.29 17.05 1.13
C VAL A 62 4.40 16.17 0.25
N VAL A 63 4.90 15.71 -0.90
CA VAL A 63 4.16 14.79 -1.78
C VAL A 63 3.83 13.49 -1.05
N SER A 64 4.76 12.92 -0.30
CA SER A 64 4.55 11.67 0.43
C SER A 64 3.47 11.80 1.52
N LEU A 65 3.37 12.95 2.18
CA LEU A 65 2.31 13.22 3.17
C LEU A 65 0.93 13.26 2.49
N LEU A 66 0.82 13.95 1.36
CA LEU A 66 -0.47 14.03 0.62
C LEU A 66 -0.88 12.66 0.08
N VAL A 67 0.05 11.93 -0.53
CA VAL A 67 -0.19 10.56 -1.02
C VAL A 67 -0.48 9.61 0.15
N GLY A 68 0.13 9.83 1.31
CA GLY A 68 -0.12 9.07 2.53
C GLY A 68 -1.59 9.14 2.97
N ILE A 69 -2.23 10.32 2.87
CA ILE A 69 -3.66 10.47 3.19
C ILE A 69 -4.52 9.67 2.22
N VAL A 70 -4.21 9.73 0.91
CA VAL A 70 -4.93 8.95 -0.12
C VAL A 70 -4.72 7.45 0.09
N SER A 71 -3.51 7.04 0.44
CA SER A 71 -3.17 5.62 0.72
C SER A 71 -3.91 5.11 1.96
N ALA A 72 -4.04 5.93 3.00
CA ALA A 72 -4.85 5.59 4.17
C ALA A 72 -6.34 5.42 3.79
N GLY A 73 -6.88 6.32 2.96
CA GLY A 73 -8.23 6.20 2.40
C GLY A 73 -8.41 4.95 1.52
N PHE A 74 -7.40 4.59 0.74
CA PHE A 74 -7.39 3.34 -0.01
C PHE A 74 -7.44 2.11 0.93
N GLY A 75 -6.66 2.13 2.02
CA GLY A 75 -6.74 1.10 3.06
C GLY A 75 -8.14 0.99 3.70
N TYR A 76 -8.80 2.12 3.95
CA TYR A 76 -10.18 2.17 4.44
C TYR A 76 -11.16 1.54 3.43
N MET A 77 -11.07 1.89 2.14
CA MET A 77 -11.87 1.28 1.07
C MET A 77 -11.68 -0.25 1.02
N LEU A 78 -10.44 -0.72 1.08
CA LEU A 78 -10.14 -2.15 1.07
C LEU A 78 -10.70 -2.88 2.30
N LEU A 79 -10.67 -2.26 3.48
CA LEU A 79 -11.30 -2.80 4.69
C LEU A 79 -12.81 -2.95 4.51
N ASN A 80 -13.49 -1.95 3.93
CA ASN A 80 -14.91 -2.00 3.64
C ASN A 80 -15.23 -3.13 2.65
N ILE A 81 -14.50 -3.23 1.54
CA ILE A 81 -14.65 -4.36 0.58
C ILE A 81 -14.47 -5.70 1.30
N SER A 82 -13.42 -5.84 2.08
CA SER A 82 -13.07 -7.10 2.74
C SER A 82 -14.08 -7.51 3.83
N ARG A 83 -14.86 -6.56 4.36
CA ARG A 83 -15.93 -6.78 5.35
C ARG A 83 -17.33 -6.83 4.72
N GLY A 84 -17.45 -6.69 3.40
CA GLY A 84 -18.74 -6.64 2.69
C GLY A 84 -19.57 -5.40 3.03
N ARG A 85 -18.94 -4.30 3.41
CA ARG A 85 -19.60 -3.01 3.65
C ARG A 85 -19.70 -2.21 2.35
N SER A 86 -20.53 -1.19 2.34
CA SER A 86 -20.58 -0.22 1.23
C SER A 86 -19.20 0.45 1.05
N PHE A 87 -18.78 0.61 -0.18
CA PHE A 87 -17.50 1.21 -0.56
C PHE A 87 -17.64 1.99 -1.86
N SER A 88 -16.77 2.95 -2.05
CA SER A 88 -16.71 3.76 -3.27
C SER A 88 -15.30 4.27 -3.50
N ILE A 89 -15.00 4.73 -4.73
CA ILE A 89 -13.74 5.40 -5.02
C ILE A 89 -13.58 6.69 -4.20
N GLY A 90 -14.68 7.29 -3.72
CA GLY A 90 -14.67 8.43 -2.84
C GLY A 90 -14.06 8.15 -1.46
N ASP A 91 -13.95 6.88 -1.06
CA ASP A 91 -13.32 6.48 0.20
C ASP A 91 -11.82 6.79 0.23
N LEU A 92 -11.16 6.95 -0.93
CA LEU A 92 -9.79 7.43 -1.02
C LEU A 92 -9.61 8.81 -0.37
N ALA A 93 -10.66 9.62 -0.41
CA ALA A 93 -10.68 10.96 0.19
C ALA A 93 -11.24 10.96 1.63
N TYR A 94 -11.49 9.79 2.23
CA TYR A 94 -12.10 9.68 3.56
C TYR A 94 -11.37 10.50 4.61
N PHE A 95 -10.06 10.38 4.69
CA PHE A 95 -9.24 11.06 5.70
C PHE A 95 -9.02 12.54 5.41
N PHE A 96 -9.24 13.03 4.19
CA PHE A 96 -9.28 14.48 3.94
C PHE A 96 -10.48 15.14 4.60
N LYS A 97 -11.58 14.41 4.74
CA LYS A 97 -12.84 14.90 5.33
C LYS A 97 -12.93 14.61 6.84
N ASN A 98 -12.22 13.57 7.31
CA ASN A 98 -12.34 13.05 8.66
C ASN A 98 -10.96 13.05 9.35
N GLN A 99 -10.67 14.10 10.08
CA GLN A 99 -9.47 14.26 10.93
C GLN A 99 -8.15 13.96 10.17
N PRO A 100 -7.78 14.73 9.15
CA PRO A 100 -6.57 14.52 8.36
C PRO A 100 -5.29 14.66 9.18
N ASP A 101 -5.32 15.47 10.24
CA ASP A 101 -4.22 15.75 11.15
C ASP A 101 -3.58 14.48 11.71
N ARG A 102 -4.37 13.49 12.12
CA ARG A 102 -3.86 12.23 12.68
C ARG A 102 -3.09 11.40 11.64
N VAL A 103 -3.57 11.37 10.39
CA VAL A 103 -2.87 10.67 9.29
C VAL A 103 -1.61 11.43 8.89
N ILE A 104 -1.66 12.77 8.86
CA ILE A 104 -0.50 13.62 8.60
C ILE A 104 0.59 13.39 9.66
N VAL A 105 0.22 13.38 10.94
CA VAL A 105 1.17 13.13 12.04
C VAL A 105 1.81 11.74 11.92
N ALA A 106 1.01 10.70 11.67
CA ALA A 106 1.54 9.35 11.46
C ALA A 106 2.44 9.29 10.22
N GLY A 107 1.99 9.88 9.10
CA GLY A 107 2.73 9.95 7.85
C GLY A 107 4.05 10.71 7.99
N PHE A 108 4.06 11.82 8.73
CA PHE A 108 5.27 12.59 8.99
C PHE A 108 6.31 11.77 9.76
N VAL A 109 5.91 11.06 10.82
CA VAL A 109 6.82 10.18 11.54
C VAL A 109 7.37 9.08 10.65
N MET A 110 6.51 8.45 9.81
CA MET A 110 6.98 7.44 8.85
C MET A 110 7.94 8.03 7.81
N ALA A 111 7.67 9.24 7.31
CA ALA A 111 8.56 9.94 6.37
C ALA A 111 9.91 10.27 7.00
N LEU A 112 9.94 10.72 8.27
CA LEU A 112 11.20 10.92 9.00
C LEU A 112 12.00 9.61 9.13
N ILE A 113 11.33 8.50 9.45
CA ILE A 113 11.98 7.19 9.50
C ILE A 113 12.58 6.84 8.13
N GLN A 114 11.86 7.09 7.02
CA GLN A 114 12.38 6.85 5.68
C GLN A 114 13.63 7.69 5.39
N VAL A 115 13.61 8.97 5.71
CA VAL A 115 14.78 9.86 5.55
C VAL A 115 15.98 9.34 6.37
N ILE A 116 15.77 8.99 7.63
CA ILE A 116 16.84 8.49 8.52
C ILE A 116 17.40 7.15 7.98
N THR A 117 16.55 6.25 7.53
CA THR A 117 17.00 4.95 7.01
C THR A 117 17.67 5.05 5.64
N ALA A 118 17.41 6.13 4.90
CA ALA A 118 18.03 6.43 3.62
C ALA A 118 19.38 7.17 3.74
N LEU A 119 19.75 7.67 4.94
CA LEU A 119 20.99 8.41 5.14
C LEU A 119 22.26 7.69 4.62
N PRO A 120 22.46 6.37 4.79
CA PRO A 120 23.62 5.68 4.22
C PRO A 120 23.67 5.79 2.69
N TYR A 121 22.52 5.72 2.03
CA TYR A 121 22.41 5.91 0.57
C TYR A 121 22.69 7.37 0.17
N PHE A 122 22.16 8.36 0.89
CA PHE A 122 22.40 9.78 0.63
C PHE A 122 23.87 10.14 0.76
N TYR A 123 24.52 9.67 1.84
CA TYR A 123 25.96 9.90 2.03
C TYR A 123 26.77 9.47 0.80
N ILE A 124 26.47 8.28 0.29
CA ILE A 124 27.22 7.73 -0.84
C ILE A 124 26.87 8.45 -2.15
N SER A 125 25.60 8.82 -2.36
CA SER A 125 25.19 9.55 -3.55
C SER A 125 25.94 10.89 -3.66
N ILE A 126 26.06 11.62 -2.57
CA ILE A 126 26.81 12.90 -2.55
C ILE A 126 28.31 12.68 -2.85
N GLN A 127 28.91 11.65 -2.27
CA GLN A 127 30.35 11.37 -2.43
C GLN A 127 30.72 10.84 -3.83
N TYR A 128 29.88 9.99 -4.40
CA TYR A 128 30.23 9.25 -5.61
C TYR A 128 29.63 9.84 -6.89
N THR A 129 28.58 10.67 -6.84
CA THR A 129 28.02 11.31 -8.04
C THR A 129 29.08 12.05 -8.88
N PRO A 130 29.95 12.92 -8.30
CA PRO A 130 30.99 13.60 -9.08
C PRO A 130 32.04 12.61 -9.64
N LYS A 131 32.38 11.54 -8.90
CA LYS A 131 33.31 10.52 -9.35
C LYS A 131 32.74 9.68 -10.49
N ILE A 132 31.46 9.32 -10.43
CA ILE A 132 30.75 8.62 -11.52
C ILE A 132 30.76 9.51 -12.79
N ALA A 133 30.47 10.80 -12.62
CA ALA A 133 30.50 11.74 -13.75
C ALA A 133 31.88 11.84 -14.36
N SER A 134 32.96 11.87 -13.58
CA SER A 134 34.34 11.91 -14.09
C SER A 134 34.76 10.62 -14.80
N LEU A 135 34.34 9.45 -14.28
CA LEU A 135 34.55 8.16 -14.91
C LEU A 135 33.79 8.04 -16.23
N ALA A 136 32.55 8.53 -16.30
CA ALA A 136 31.73 8.52 -17.51
C ALA A 136 32.22 9.46 -18.60
N ALA A 137 32.94 10.53 -18.24
CA ALA A 137 33.52 11.49 -19.15
C ALA A 137 34.93 11.08 -19.68
N ALA A 138 35.52 10.01 -19.15
CA ALA A 138 36.84 9.55 -19.56
C ALA A 138 36.79 8.89 -20.94
N GLU A 139 37.62 9.36 -21.87
CA GLU A 139 37.71 8.79 -23.24
C GLU A 139 38.30 7.37 -23.25
N THR A 140 39.14 7.03 -22.25
CA THR A 140 39.75 5.72 -22.10
C THR A 140 39.70 5.24 -20.65
N MET A 141 39.28 4.00 -20.43
CA MET A 141 39.29 3.36 -19.11
C MET A 141 40.64 2.71 -18.84
N THR A 142 41.35 3.20 -17.82
CA THR A 142 42.56 2.55 -17.33
C THR A 142 42.22 1.43 -16.34
N ALA A 143 43.17 0.49 -16.11
CA ALA A 143 43.00 -0.58 -15.13
C ALA A 143 42.72 -0.02 -13.72
N ALA A 144 43.40 1.05 -13.32
CA ALA A 144 43.18 1.71 -12.03
C ALA A 144 41.76 2.31 -11.92
N MET A 145 41.23 2.90 -12.99
CA MET A 145 39.86 3.42 -13.02
C MET A 145 38.83 2.28 -12.94
N MET A 146 39.10 1.16 -13.54
CA MET A 146 38.24 -0.04 -13.44
C MET A 146 38.20 -0.57 -12.00
N ASP A 147 39.35 -0.69 -11.34
CA ASP A 147 39.40 -1.12 -9.93
C ASP A 147 38.68 -0.12 -9.01
N GLU A 148 38.83 1.18 -9.22
CA GLU A 148 38.09 2.21 -8.48
C GLU A 148 36.59 2.07 -8.72
N ALA A 149 36.12 1.87 -9.95
CA ALA A 149 34.71 1.69 -10.29
C ALA A 149 34.12 0.43 -9.61
N VAL A 150 34.85 -0.68 -9.59
CA VAL A 150 34.41 -1.92 -8.93
C VAL A 150 34.28 -1.72 -7.42
N ASN A 151 35.28 -1.10 -6.78
CA ASN A 151 35.24 -0.82 -5.34
C ASN A 151 34.09 0.12 -4.97
N MET A 152 33.86 1.15 -5.82
CA MET A 152 32.77 2.10 -5.67
C MET A 152 31.41 1.41 -5.80
N LEU A 153 31.24 0.54 -6.79
CA LEU A 153 30.01 -0.26 -6.99
C LEU A 153 29.76 -1.15 -5.79
N GLY A 154 30.79 -1.84 -5.27
CA GLY A 154 30.67 -2.69 -4.08
C GLY A 154 30.20 -1.90 -2.84
N THR A 155 30.77 -0.72 -2.60
CA THR A 155 30.39 0.17 -1.50
C THR A 155 28.96 0.68 -1.68
N LEU A 156 28.57 1.08 -2.89
CA LEU A 156 27.24 1.56 -3.23
C LEU A 156 26.19 0.48 -2.99
N LEU A 157 26.42 -0.74 -3.46
CA LEU A 157 25.51 -1.87 -3.24
C LEU A 157 25.42 -2.24 -1.76
N GLY A 158 26.55 -2.21 -1.02
CA GLY A 158 26.56 -2.50 0.42
C GLY A 158 25.73 -1.50 1.23
N LEU A 159 25.89 -0.20 1.00
CA LEU A 159 25.14 0.82 1.72
C LEU A 159 23.68 0.93 1.26
N LEU A 160 23.39 0.64 -0.03
CA LEU A 160 22.03 0.49 -0.50
C LEU A 160 21.33 -0.68 0.23
N ALA A 161 21.99 -1.84 0.30
CA ALA A 161 21.46 -2.99 1.03
C ALA A 161 21.23 -2.67 2.51
N LEU A 162 22.15 -1.95 3.15
CA LEU A 162 22.01 -1.50 4.54
C LEU A 162 20.77 -0.58 4.68
N SER A 163 20.60 0.41 3.81
CA SER A 163 19.44 1.31 3.81
C SER A 163 18.12 0.55 3.65
N VAL A 164 18.07 -0.44 2.74
CA VAL A 164 16.90 -1.29 2.53
C VAL A 164 16.59 -2.11 3.79
N VAL A 165 17.60 -2.73 4.41
CA VAL A 165 17.40 -3.53 5.64
C VAL A 165 16.90 -2.63 6.78
N LEU A 166 17.52 -1.46 6.99
CA LEU A 166 17.05 -0.50 8.00
C LEU A 166 15.61 -0.07 7.74
N ASN A 167 15.27 0.26 6.49
CA ASN A 167 13.90 0.61 6.13
C ASN A 167 12.91 -0.50 6.48
N PHE A 168 13.18 -1.75 6.11
CA PHE A 168 12.32 -2.89 6.46
C PHE A 168 12.16 -3.07 7.97
N VAL A 169 13.25 -2.96 8.74
CA VAL A 169 13.23 -3.15 10.19
C VAL A 169 12.31 -2.11 10.86
N PHE A 170 12.35 -0.86 10.40
CA PHE A 170 11.59 0.21 11.02
C PHE A 170 10.16 0.36 10.47
N THR A 171 9.92 0.07 9.18
CA THR A 171 8.60 0.28 8.56
C THR A 171 7.66 -0.90 8.72
N ILE A 172 8.16 -2.14 8.77
CA ILE A 172 7.30 -3.33 8.94
C ILE A 172 6.45 -3.26 10.22
N PRO A 173 6.98 -2.88 11.40
CA PRO A 173 6.17 -2.76 12.60
C PRO A 173 5.04 -1.71 12.49
N LEU A 174 5.19 -0.73 11.60
CA LEU A 174 4.25 0.37 11.39
C LEU A 174 3.23 0.10 10.29
N SER A 175 3.32 -1.03 9.61
CA SER A 175 2.52 -1.36 8.41
C SER A 175 1.00 -1.43 8.66
N MET A 176 0.56 -1.63 9.91
CA MET A 176 -0.86 -1.73 10.25
C MET A 176 -1.48 -0.39 10.71
N THR A 177 -0.70 0.69 10.75
CA THR A 177 -1.11 1.99 11.32
C THR A 177 -2.38 2.54 10.66
N TYR A 178 -2.41 2.61 9.33
CA TYR A 178 -3.54 3.18 8.61
C TYR A 178 -4.81 2.33 8.73
N TYR A 179 -4.70 1.01 8.82
CA TYR A 179 -5.84 0.13 9.06
C TYR A 179 -6.40 0.31 10.48
N LEU A 180 -5.53 0.48 11.48
CA LEU A 180 -5.96 0.77 12.86
C LEU A 180 -6.69 2.11 12.95
N MET A 181 -6.17 3.14 12.26
CA MET A 181 -6.81 4.47 12.23
C MET A 181 -8.10 4.48 11.40
N ALA A 182 -8.25 3.57 10.44
CA ALA A 182 -9.49 3.37 9.71
C ALA A 182 -10.57 2.68 10.56
N ASP A 183 -10.16 1.84 11.51
CA ASP A 183 -11.06 1.13 12.40
C ASP A 183 -11.50 1.95 13.62
N ASP A 184 -10.63 2.83 14.09
CA ASP A 184 -10.87 3.64 15.27
C ASP A 184 -10.73 5.13 14.90
N PRO A 185 -11.85 5.85 14.76
CA PRO A 185 -11.85 7.28 14.46
C PRO A 185 -11.16 8.15 15.52
N ASP A 186 -11.15 7.71 16.78
CA ASP A 186 -10.57 8.49 17.88
C ASP A 186 -9.06 8.20 18.08
N LEU A 187 -8.50 7.25 17.33
CA LEU A 187 -7.11 6.87 17.42
C LEU A 187 -6.19 7.94 16.81
N GLY A 188 -5.45 8.65 17.64
CA GLY A 188 -4.46 9.65 17.22
C GLY A 188 -3.27 9.06 16.46
N GLY A 189 -2.60 9.88 15.63
CA GLY A 189 -1.52 9.43 14.75
C GLY A 189 -0.38 8.70 15.48
N ILE A 190 0.17 9.27 16.54
CA ILE A 190 1.24 8.66 17.35
C ILE A 190 0.75 7.39 18.06
N GLN A 191 -0.49 7.40 18.53
CA GLN A 191 -1.05 6.23 19.19
C GLN A 191 -1.27 5.09 18.19
N GLY A 192 -1.73 5.40 16.97
CA GLY A 192 -1.86 4.44 15.88
C GLY A 192 -0.53 3.75 15.54
N LEU A 193 0.58 4.52 15.50
CA LEU A 193 1.92 3.95 15.32
C LEU A 193 2.29 2.98 16.46
N LYS A 194 2.07 3.37 17.71
CA LYS A 194 2.36 2.52 18.88
C LYS A 194 1.52 1.24 18.89
N GLU A 195 0.23 1.36 18.58
CA GLU A 195 -0.67 0.19 18.51
C GLU A 195 -0.30 -0.74 17.33
N SER A 196 0.15 -0.18 16.19
CA SER A 196 0.68 -0.98 15.08
C SER A 196 1.88 -1.83 15.51
N VAL A 197 2.85 -1.21 16.21
CA VAL A 197 4.03 -1.93 16.73
C VAL A 197 3.60 -3.05 17.69
N LYS A 198 2.65 -2.79 18.60
CA LYS A 198 2.13 -3.81 19.52
C LYS A 198 1.44 -4.95 18.77
N LEU A 199 0.59 -4.63 17.79
CA LEU A 199 -0.13 -5.61 16.99
C LEU A 199 0.81 -6.48 16.16
N MET A 200 1.90 -5.88 15.63
CA MET A 200 2.91 -6.58 14.84
C MET A 200 3.89 -7.39 15.67
N LYS A 201 4.01 -7.14 16.98
CA LYS A 201 4.88 -7.90 17.87
C LYS A 201 4.53 -9.39 17.84
N GLY A 202 5.50 -10.23 17.50
CA GLY A 202 5.31 -11.68 17.32
C GLY A 202 4.62 -12.10 16.01
N ASN A 203 4.28 -11.14 15.12
CA ASN A 203 3.64 -11.41 13.83
C ASN A 203 4.50 -10.97 12.63
N ILE A 204 5.64 -10.30 12.87
CA ILE A 204 6.55 -9.81 11.82
C ILE A 204 6.95 -10.94 10.87
N TRP A 205 7.30 -12.11 11.39
CA TRP A 205 7.69 -13.25 10.56
C TRP A 205 6.54 -13.79 9.68
N ARG A 206 5.31 -13.74 10.18
CA ARG A 206 4.11 -14.10 9.40
C ARG A 206 3.87 -13.09 8.27
N TYR A 207 4.04 -11.80 8.57
CA TYR A 207 3.97 -10.72 7.60
C TYR A 207 5.03 -10.89 6.50
N LEU A 208 6.29 -11.14 6.88
CA LEU A 208 7.36 -11.39 5.93
C LEU A 208 7.08 -12.62 5.05
N LYS A 209 6.64 -13.74 5.63
CA LYS A 209 6.25 -14.94 4.86
C LYS A 209 5.13 -14.64 3.87
N LEU A 210 4.14 -13.83 4.25
CA LEU A 210 3.05 -13.45 3.36
C LEU A 210 3.59 -12.64 2.18
N ASN A 211 4.39 -11.61 2.42
CA ASN A 211 5.00 -10.79 1.38
C ASN A 211 5.93 -11.62 0.47
N LEU A 212 6.81 -12.42 1.06
CA LEU A 212 7.75 -13.25 0.32
C LEU A 212 7.04 -14.27 -0.59
N SER A 213 5.82 -14.72 -0.21
CA SER A 213 5.02 -15.62 -1.01
C SER A 213 4.50 -15.01 -2.32
N PHE A 214 4.62 -13.69 -2.51
CA PHE A 214 4.28 -12.99 -3.75
C PHE A 214 5.50 -12.78 -4.67
N VAL A 215 6.73 -12.89 -4.13
CA VAL A 215 7.96 -12.68 -4.91
C VAL A 215 8.02 -13.54 -6.19
N PRO A 216 7.66 -14.84 -6.17
CA PRO A 216 7.65 -15.64 -7.39
C PRO A 216 6.64 -15.11 -8.44
N LEU A 217 5.49 -14.58 -8.01
CA LEU A 217 4.48 -14.01 -8.91
C LEU A 217 4.97 -12.69 -9.52
N ILE A 218 5.62 -11.85 -8.71
CA ILE A 218 6.24 -10.59 -9.18
C ILE A 218 7.35 -10.91 -10.19
N PHE A 219 8.21 -11.88 -9.90
CA PHE A 219 9.24 -12.31 -10.82
C PHE A 219 8.66 -12.83 -12.14
N LEU A 220 7.60 -13.64 -12.05
CA LEU A 220 6.90 -14.15 -13.24
C LEU A 220 6.25 -13.02 -14.06
N SER A 221 5.88 -11.90 -13.44
CA SER A 221 5.29 -10.76 -14.16
C SER A 221 6.24 -10.12 -15.17
N ALA A 222 7.56 -10.26 -15.00
CA ALA A 222 8.55 -9.77 -15.95
C ALA A 222 8.38 -10.40 -17.35
N PHE A 223 7.96 -11.67 -17.41
CA PHE A 223 7.69 -12.36 -18.67
C PHE A 223 6.45 -11.82 -19.41
N THR A 224 5.59 -11.12 -18.71
CA THR A 224 4.39 -10.46 -19.26
C THR A 224 4.57 -8.96 -19.43
N LEU A 225 5.82 -8.45 -19.48
CA LEU A 225 6.14 -7.03 -19.49
C LEU A 225 5.44 -6.27 -18.34
N TYR A 226 5.38 -6.91 -17.16
CA TYR A 226 4.73 -6.42 -15.95
C TYR A 226 3.20 -6.21 -16.03
N ILE A 227 2.53 -6.60 -17.13
CA ILE A 227 1.06 -6.53 -17.27
C ILE A 227 0.36 -7.33 -16.16
N ALA A 228 0.93 -8.46 -15.75
CA ALA A 228 0.39 -9.29 -14.67
C ALA A 228 0.31 -8.57 -13.32
N LEU A 229 1.10 -7.49 -13.09
CA LEU A 229 1.03 -6.70 -11.86
C LEU A 229 -0.34 -6.06 -11.64
N LEU A 230 -1.10 -5.76 -12.71
CA LEU A 230 -2.46 -5.23 -12.59
C LEU A 230 -3.39 -6.14 -11.76
N TRP A 231 -3.12 -7.44 -11.72
CA TRP A 231 -3.87 -8.42 -10.90
C TRP A 231 -3.13 -8.81 -9.63
N ILE A 232 -1.80 -8.84 -9.68
CA ILE A 232 -0.97 -9.23 -8.53
C ILE A 232 -1.05 -8.17 -7.42
N LEU A 233 -0.96 -6.87 -7.76
CA LEU A 233 -0.99 -5.78 -6.78
C LEU A 233 -2.31 -5.71 -6.00
N PRO A 234 -3.51 -5.70 -6.63
CA PRO A 234 -4.77 -5.77 -5.90
C PRO A 234 -4.85 -6.98 -4.96
N TYR A 235 -4.32 -8.12 -5.41
CA TYR A 235 -4.31 -9.34 -4.62
C TYR A 235 -3.36 -9.24 -3.42
N MET A 236 -2.21 -8.58 -3.57
CA MET A 236 -1.29 -8.30 -2.47
C MET A 236 -1.94 -7.39 -1.43
N GLU A 237 -2.51 -6.27 -1.85
CA GLU A 237 -3.15 -5.29 -0.97
C GLU A 237 -4.31 -5.92 -0.19
N MET A 238 -5.19 -6.65 -0.86
CA MET A 238 -6.29 -7.36 -0.20
C MET A 238 -5.77 -8.44 0.76
N SER A 239 -4.63 -9.05 0.48
CA SER A 239 -4.00 -10.02 1.40
C SER A 239 -3.45 -9.33 2.65
N MET A 240 -2.96 -8.09 2.55
CA MET A 240 -2.52 -7.30 3.72
C MET A 240 -3.71 -6.91 4.59
N VAL A 241 -4.81 -6.46 4.00
CA VAL A 241 -6.06 -6.20 4.72
C VAL A 241 -6.58 -7.46 5.42
N THR A 242 -6.58 -8.58 4.73
CA THR A 242 -7.01 -9.87 5.32
C THR A 242 -6.08 -10.29 6.46
N PHE A 243 -4.78 -10.06 6.33
CA PHE A 243 -3.82 -10.31 7.40
C PHE A 243 -4.08 -9.40 8.63
N TYR A 244 -4.37 -8.11 8.41
CA TYR A 244 -4.77 -7.21 9.48
C TYR A 244 -6.02 -7.72 10.21
N ARG A 245 -7.06 -8.13 9.49
CA ARG A 245 -8.28 -8.71 10.06
C ARG A 245 -8.01 -9.99 10.86
N ASP A 246 -7.06 -10.82 10.41
CA ASP A 246 -6.61 -12.00 11.18
C ASP A 246 -5.91 -11.59 12.48
N LEU A 247 -5.08 -10.54 12.45
CA LEU A 247 -4.44 -10.00 13.65
C LEU A 247 -5.45 -9.46 14.67
N LYS A 248 -6.55 -8.87 14.19
CA LYS A 248 -7.68 -8.39 15.03
C LYS A 248 -8.59 -9.52 15.52
N GLY A 249 -8.37 -10.77 15.07
CA GLY A 249 -9.19 -11.92 15.43
C GLY A 249 -10.53 -12.01 14.70
N GLU A 250 -10.80 -11.12 13.73
CA GLU A 250 -12.09 -11.09 13.01
C GLU A 250 -12.36 -12.36 12.21
N LEU A 251 -11.32 -13.05 11.78
CA LEU A 251 -11.45 -14.26 10.96
C LEU A 251 -11.66 -15.54 11.77
N ASP A 252 -11.54 -15.46 13.10
CA ASP A 252 -11.77 -16.60 14.00
C ASP A 252 -13.25 -16.76 14.36
N HIS A 253 -14.01 -15.67 14.31
CA HIS A 253 -15.44 -15.68 14.53
C HIS A 253 -16.17 -16.05 13.24
N ARG A 254 -16.26 -17.35 12.94
CA ARG A 254 -17.37 -17.87 12.16
C ARG A 254 -18.60 -17.74 13.05
N LEU A 255 -19.35 -16.66 12.91
CA LEU A 255 -20.72 -16.63 13.43
C LEU A 255 -21.45 -17.79 12.74
N PRO A 256 -22.07 -18.74 13.49
CA PRO A 256 -22.89 -19.76 12.89
C PRO A 256 -24.04 -19.04 12.17
N GLY A 257 -24.12 -19.13 10.86
CA GLY A 257 -25.27 -18.70 10.09
C GLY A 257 -25.16 -17.42 9.26
N ASN A 258 -23.99 -16.83 9.05
CA ASN A 258 -23.82 -15.78 8.04
C ASN A 258 -22.91 -16.28 6.90
N ASP A 259 -23.52 -16.95 5.95
CA ASP A 259 -22.99 -17.07 4.58
C ASP A 259 -23.06 -15.68 3.94
N PHE A 260 -22.04 -14.87 4.16
CA PHE A 260 -21.95 -13.45 3.76
C PHE A 260 -21.77 -13.23 2.26
N TYR A 261 -21.99 -14.26 1.43
CA TYR A 261 -21.88 -14.24 -0.02
C TYR A 261 -23.16 -14.71 -0.74
N GLY A 262 -24.32 -14.51 -0.12
CA GLY A 262 -25.60 -14.82 -0.75
C GLY A 262 -26.59 -13.68 -0.57
N GLY A 263 -26.52 -12.63 -1.35
CA GLY A 263 -27.48 -11.55 -1.20
C GLY A 263 -27.38 -10.43 -2.21
N TYR A 264 -27.11 -10.75 -3.47
CA TYR A 264 -27.59 -9.94 -4.59
C TYR A 264 -28.64 -10.78 -5.34
N GLU A 265 -29.65 -11.24 -4.62
CA GLU A 265 -30.91 -11.57 -5.27
C GLU A 265 -31.60 -10.26 -5.61
N ASN A 266 -31.83 -10.09 -6.92
CA ASN A 266 -32.60 -9.04 -7.53
C ASN A 266 -33.87 -8.75 -6.73
N GLU A 267 -33.92 -7.63 -6.03
CA GLU A 267 -35.17 -6.93 -5.72
C GLU A 267 -35.75 -6.28 -6.96
N ASN A 268 -36.00 -7.03 -8.00
CA ASN A 268 -36.83 -6.65 -9.13
C ASN A 268 -37.87 -7.74 -9.36
N ASN A 269 -38.62 -8.06 -8.31
CA ASN A 269 -39.90 -8.74 -8.48
C ASN A 269 -41.02 -7.80 -7.97
N TYR A 270 -41.32 -6.76 -8.74
CA TYR A 270 -42.63 -6.15 -8.64
C TYR A 270 -43.64 -7.16 -9.14
N GLY A 271 -44.18 -7.94 -8.19
CA GLY A 271 -45.38 -8.72 -8.41
C GLY A 271 -46.52 -7.78 -8.76
N TYR A 272 -46.94 -7.79 -10.00
CA TYR A 272 -48.25 -7.31 -10.40
C TYR A 272 -49.26 -8.27 -9.79
N ASP A 273 -49.84 -7.90 -8.67
CA ASP A 273 -51.10 -8.45 -8.16
C ASP A 273 -52.20 -8.03 -9.14
N ASN A 274 -52.55 -8.99 -10.00
CA ASN A 274 -53.78 -8.98 -10.77
C ASN A 274 -54.89 -9.65 -9.94
N ASP A 275 -55.31 -8.99 -8.87
CA ASP A 275 -56.63 -9.25 -8.28
C ASP A 275 -57.59 -8.27 -8.91
N ARG A 276 -58.15 -8.68 -10.05
CA ARG A 276 -59.33 -8.11 -10.61
C ARG A 276 -60.41 -9.19 -10.64
N ASP A 277 -61.43 -8.94 -9.80
CA ASP A 277 -62.84 -9.11 -10.03
C ASP A 277 -63.36 -10.52 -10.32
N ASN A 278 -63.97 -11.08 -9.32
CA ASN A 278 -65.19 -11.85 -9.49
C ASN A 278 -66.06 -11.73 -8.24
N ASP A 279 -66.81 -10.65 -8.14
CA ASP A 279 -68.00 -10.58 -7.33
C ASP A 279 -69.05 -9.74 -8.05
N TYR A 280 -69.71 -10.34 -9.01
CA TYR A 280 -71.04 -10.01 -9.43
C TYR A 280 -71.80 -11.32 -9.64
N ASN A 281 -72.58 -11.70 -8.65
CA ASN A 281 -73.85 -12.35 -8.75
C ASN A 281 -74.21 -13.03 -7.43
N ALA A 282 -75.03 -12.35 -6.63
CA ALA A 282 -76.15 -12.94 -5.89
C ALA A 282 -77.05 -11.84 -5.37
N GLU A 283 -78.28 -12.00 -5.77
CA GLU A 283 -79.55 -11.57 -5.18
C GLU A 283 -80.22 -10.29 -5.67
N ALA A 284 -81.30 -10.65 -6.33
CA ALA A 284 -82.70 -10.28 -6.44
C ALA A 284 -83.08 -9.05 -7.29
#